data_ebd4c2185da6a23ed02b84108afc65a8
#
_entry.id   ebd4c2185da6a23ed02b84108afc65a8
#
_cell.length_a   1.000
_cell.length_b   1.000
_cell.length_c   1.000
_cell.angle_alpha   90.00
_cell.angle_beta   90.00
_cell.angle_gamma   90.00
#
_symmetry.space_group_name_H-M   'P 1'
#
loop_
_entity.id
_entity.type
_entity.pdbx_description
1 polymer ?
#
loop_
_entity_poly.entity_id
_entity_poly.type
_entity_poly.pdbx_seq_one_letter_code
_entity_poly.pdbx_strand_id
1 'polypeptide(L)'
;MAGDSRPARRARGGALDAIDRRIIIALRRDGRAQSTAIGEDLGLSGNLVANRIRAMDAAGTMRVVAVADYRVHGYRMLARIRLQVNGRSPHDVARELAMRDDVLSVHLTSGRYPVSCLYAFASARDMIEAARDVSAGIAGVEDVDVELLNTVYRYRPAIGPIAGHGREEA
;
A
#
# COMPACT_ATOMS: atom_id res chain seq x y z
N MET A 1 26.58 -0.81 24.97
CA MET A 1 25.61 -1.89 24.74
C MET A 1 24.98 -1.61 23.36
N ALA A 2 25.35 -2.37 22.36
CA ALA A 2 24.90 -2.16 21.00
C ALA A 2 23.53 -2.83 20.82
N GLY A 3 22.51 -2.02 20.57
CA GLY A 3 21.15 -2.49 20.26
C GLY A 3 21.10 -3.10 18.86
N ASP A 4 20.81 -4.39 18.79
CA ASP A 4 20.64 -5.20 17.60
C ASP A 4 19.39 -4.71 16.81
N SER A 5 19.61 -3.84 15.83
CA SER A 5 18.59 -3.37 14.89
C SER A 5 18.35 -4.44 13.83
N ARG A 6 17.70 -5.54 14.19
CA ARG A 6 17.25 -6.50 13.18
C ARG A 6 16.16 -5.85 12.32
N PRO A 7 16.31 -5.85 10.99
CA PRO A 7 15.25 -5.40 10.09
C PRO A 7 14.01 -6.27 10.34
N ALA A 8 12.84 -5.63 10.37
CA ALA A 8 11.55 -6.27 10.55
C ALA A 8 11.46 -7.52 9.66
N ARG A 9 11.38 -8.67 10.31
CA ARG A 9 11.31 -9.99 9.68
C ARG A 9 10.10 -9.96 8.75
N ARG A 10 10.35 -10.00 7.42
CA ARG A 10 9.30 -10.23 6.42
C ARG A 10 8.42 -11.35 6.94
N ALA A 11 7.12 -11.05 7.17
CA ALA A 11 6.14 -12.09 7.44
C ALA A 11 6.29 -13.11 6.31
N ARG A 12 6.68 -14.31 6.64
CA ARG A 12 6.70 -15.43 5.70
C ARG A 12 5.22 -15.74 5.43
N GLY A 13 4.63 -15.05 4.46
CA GLY A 13 3.40 -15.51 3.86
C GLY A 13 3.64 -16.95 3.45
N GLY A 14 2.85 -17.89 3.95
CA GLY A 14 2.96 -19.29 3.56
C GLY A 14 2.99 -19.35 2.04
N ALA A 15 3.87 -20.19 1.47
CA ALA A 15 3.99 -20.29 0.03
C ALA A 15 2.63 -20.68 -0.56
N LEU A 16 2.08 -19.81 -1.42
CA LEU A 16 0.81 -20.05 -2.11
C LEU A 16 0.94 -21.34 -2.95
N ASP A 17 0.06 -22.30 -2.72
CA ASP A 17 0.00 -23.52 -3.53
C ASP A 17 -0.73 -23.25 -4.88
N ALA A 18 -0.85 -24.29 -5.69
CA ALA A 18 -1.50 -24.19 -7.00
C ALA A 18 -3.00 -23.88 -6.89
N ILE A 19 -3.66 -24.36 -5.84
CA ILE A 19 -5.08 -24.11 -5.58
C ILE A 19 -5.26 -22.65 -5.17
N ASP A 20 -4.45 -22.14 -4.23
CA ASP A 20 -4.48 -20.76 -3.77
C ASP A 20 -4.33 -19.79 -4.94
N ARG A 21 -3.37 -20.04 -5.84
CA ARG A 21 -3.17 -19.22 -7.05
C ARG A 21 -4.39 -19.21 -7.96
N ARG A 22 -5.06 -20.36 -8.15
CA ARG A 22 -6.28 -20.45 -8.96
C ARG A 22 -7.44 -19.67 -8.32
N ILE A 23 -7.60 -19.74 -6.99
CA ILE A 23 -8.59 -18.97 -6.24
C ILE A 23 -8.31 -17.46 -6.40
N ILE A 24 -7.06 -17.03 -6.24
CA ILE A 24 -6.67 -15.61 -6.43
C ILE A 24 -6.99 -15.16 -7.86
N ILE A 25 -6.74 -15.97 -8.89
CA ILE A 25 -7.06 -15.64 -10.28
C ILE A 25 -8.57 -15.46 -10.47
N ALA A 26 -9.40 -16.33 -9.88
CA ALA A 26 -10.85 -16.20 -9.92
C ALA A 26 -11.32 -14.90 -9.25
N LEU A 27 -10.85 -14.61 -8.04
CA LEU A 27 -11.19 -13.38 -7.31
C LEU A 27 -10.66 -12.09 -7.99
N ARG A 28 -9.57 -12.16 -8.74
CA ARG A 28 -9.09 -11.03 -9.55
C ARG A 28 -9.98 -10.71 -10.75
N ARG A 29 -10.73 -11.71 -11.26
CA ARG A 29 -11.72 -11.51 -12.34
C ARG A 29 -13.02 -10.97 -11.78
N ASP A 30 -13.47 -11.55 -10.67
CA ASP A 30 -14.67 -11.11 -9.93
C ASP A 30 -14.43 -11.22 -8.42
N GLY A 31 -14.15 -10.09 -7.78
CA GLY A 31 -13.93 -10.00 -6.33
C GLY A 31 -15.19 -10.29 -5.49
N ARG A 32 -16.37 -10.44 -6.12
CA ARG A 32 -17.64 -10.81 -5.47
C ARG A 32 -18.02 -12.26 -5.72
N ALA A 33 -17.22 -13.03 -6.47
CA ALA A 33 -17.50 -14.43 -6.76
C ALA A 33 -17.68 -15.23 -5.46
N GLN A 34 -18.76 -15.99 -5.39
CA GLN A 34 -19.03 -16.85 -4.24
C GLN A 34 -18.08 -18.03 -4.21
N SER A 35 -17.69 -18.48 -3.01
CA SER A 35 -16.80 -19.62 -2.83
C SER A 35 -17.35 -20.91 -3.44
N THR A 36 -18.66 -21.06 -3.52
CA THR A 36 -19.34 -22.18 -4.20
C THR A 36 -19.10 -22.16 -5.70
N ALA A 37 -19.30 -21.01 -6.35
CA ALA A 37 -19.06 -20.85 -7.78
C ALA A 37 -17.59 -21.04 -8.15
N ILE A 38 -16.68 -20.48 -7.35
CA ILE A 38 -15.22 -20.73 -7.52
C ILE A 38 -14.91 -22.22 -7.34
N GLY A 39 -15.56 -22.87 -6.38
CA GLY A 39 -15.40 -24.31 -6.14
C GLY A 39 -15.83 -25.14 -7.32
N GLU A 40 -17.00 -24.88 -7.91
CA GLU A 40 -17.52 -25.55 -9.11
C GLU A 40 -16.54 -25.40 -10.28
N ASP A 41 -16.06 -24.20 -10.57
CA ASP A 41 -15.08 -23.94 -11.64
C ASP A 41 -13.73 -24.65 -11.43
N LEU A 42 -13.34 -24.86 -10.19
CA LEU A 42 -12.06 -25.47 -9.84
C LEU A 42 -12.13 -26.98 -9.55
N GLY A 43 -13.33 -27.56 -9.51
CA GLY A 43 -13.56 -28.95 -9.08
C GLY A 43 -13.31 -29.15 -7.58
N LEU A 44 -13.67 -28.17 -6.75
CA LEU A 44 -13.45 -28.15 -5.30
C LEU A 44 -14.76 -27.88 -4.56
N SER A 45 -14.84 -28.24 -3.28
CA SER A 45 -15.98 -27.83 -2.46
C SER A 45 -15.91 -26.32 -2.12
N GLY A 46 -17.07 -25.65 -2.08
CA GLY A 46 -17.15 -24.23 -1.70
C GLY A 46 -16.59 -23.96 -0.30
N ASN A 47 -16.75 -24.92 0.64
CA ASN A 47 -16.19 -24.82 1.98
C ASN A 47 -14.66 -24.84 1.98
N LEU A 48 -14.04 -25.66 1.13
CA LEU A 48 -12.59 -25.68 0.98
C LEU A 48 -12.09 -24.31 0.44
N VAL A 49 -12.75 -23.78 -0.58
CA VAL A 49 -12.43 -22.45 -1.14
C VAL A 49 -12.57 -21.36 -0.07
N ALA A 50 -13.68 -21.31 0.68
CA ALA A 50 -13.90 -20.33 1.74
C ALA A 50 -12.83 -20.43 2.84
N ASN A 51 -12.43 -21.63 3.23
CA ASN A 51 -11.38 -21.84 4.22
C ASN A 51 -10.02 -21.34 3.72
N ARG A 52 -9.69 -21.59 2.44
CA ARG A 52 -8.47 -21.11 1.80
C ARG A 52 -8.41 -19.59 1.72
N ILE A 53 -9.52 -18.95 1.31
CA ILE A 53 -9.64 -17.49 1.28
C ILE A 53 -9.39 -16.89 2.66
N ARG A 54 -10.03 -17.42 3.70
CA ARG A 54 -9.82 -16.95 5.08
C ARG A 54 -8.39 -17.13 5.56
N ALA A 55 -7.78 -18.28 5.25
CA ALA A 55 -6.39 -18.55 5.62
C ALA A 55 -5.41 -17.60 4.92
N MET A 56 -5.62 -17.29 3.63
CA MET A 56 -4.79 -16.35 2.88
C MET A 56 -4.96 -14.90 3.39
N ASP A 57 -6.18 -14.50 3.76
CA ASP A 57 -6.45 -13.17 4.34
C ASP A 57 -5.79 -13.04 5.72
N ALA A 58 -5.98 -14.02 6.60
CA ALA A 58 -5.36 -14.06 7.93
C ALA A 58 -3.82 -14.07 7.88
N ALA A 59 -3.25 -14.73 6.86
CA ALA A 59 -1.80 -14.75 6.65
C ALA A 59 -1.28 -13.47 5.96
N GLY A 60 -2.17 -12.52 5.58
CA GLY A 60 -1.79 -11.31 4.84
C GLY A 60 -1.24 -11.56 3.43
N THR A 61 -1.51 -12.73 2.86
CA THR A 61 -1.03 -13.07 1.52
C THR A 61 -2.00 -12.64 0.41
N MET A 62 -3.28 -12.43 0.75
CA MET A 62 -4.32 -11.97 -0.14
C MET A 62 -5.37 -11.18 0.65
N ARG A 63 -5.91 -10.12 0.03
CA ARG A 63 -7.06 -9.37 0.55
C ARG A 63 -7.98 -8.96 -0.59
N VAL A 64 -9.28 -9.09 -0.38
CA VAL A 64 -10.27 -8.52 -1.31
C VAL A 64 -10.58 -7.10 -0.86
N VAL A 65 -10.41 -6.14 -1.75
CA VAL A 65 -10.66 -4.71 -1.49
C VAL A 65 -11.54 -4.12 -2.58
N ALA A 66 -12.38 -3.15 -2.22
CA ALA A 66 -13.05 -2.31 -3.17
C ALA A 66 -12.10 -1.19 -3.61
N VAL A 67 -11.98 -0.99 -4.92
CA VAL A 67 -11.21 0.13 -5.48
C VAL A 67 -12.20 1.11 -6.08
N ALA A 68 -12.15 2.35 -5.64
CA ALA A 68 -12.93 3.44 -6.21
C ALA A 68 -12.00 4.43 -6.93
N ASP A 69 -12.54 5.10 -7.95
CA ASP A 69 -11.81 6.20 -8.60
C ASP A 69 -11.64 7.35 -7.57
N TYR A 70 -10.43 7.89 -7.44
CA TYR A 70 -10.16 8.99 -6.50
C TYR A 70 -11.06 10.22 -6.74
N ARG A 71 -11.56 10.39 -7.97
CA ARG A 71 -12.47 11.49 -8.34
C ARG A 71 -13.83 11.40 -7.66
N VAL A 72 -14.35 10.20 -7.36
CA VAL A 72 -15.61 10.04 -6.62
C VAL A 72 -15.51 10.48 -5.16
N HIS A 73 -14.27 10.60 -4.65
CA HIS A 73 -13.97 11.15 -3.34
C HIS A 73 -13.69 12.67 -3.36
N GLY A 74 -13.93 13.33 -4.52
CA GLY A 74 -13.71 14.77 -4.68
C GLY A 74 -12.28 15.17 -5.03
N TYR A 75 -11.35 14.24 -5.13
CA TYR A 75 -9.99 14.53 -5.57
C TYR A 75 -9.93 14.75 -7.07
N ARG A 76 -9.07 15.68 -7.51
CA ARG A 76 -8.92 16.06 -8.93
C ARG A 76 -7.54 15.76 -9.47
N MET A 77 -6.56 15.57 -8.62
CA MET A 77 -5.17 15.33 -9.01
C MET A 77 -4.50 14.34 -8.08
N LEU A 78 -3.52 13.65 -8.62
CA LEU A 78 -2.57 12.85 -7.87
C LEU A 78 -1.21 13.52 -7.95
N ALA A 79 -0.49 13.56 -6.84
CA ALA A 79 0.88 14.05 -6.82
C ALA A 79 1.76 13.12 -6.00
N ARG A 80 3.01 13.04 -6.44
CA ARG A 80 4.08 12.40 -5.69
C ARG A 80 4.88 13.48 -4.98
N ILE A 81 5.02 13.35 -3.67
CA ILE A 81 5.90 14.18 -2.86
C ILE A 81 7.13 13.34 -2.52
N ARG A 82 8.30 13.81 -2.91
CA ARG A 82 9.59 13.15 -2.67
C ARG A 82 10.39 13.97 -1.67
N LEU A 83 11.03 13.27 -0.73
CA LEU A 83 11.72 13.91 0.40
C LEU A 83 13.20 13.55 0.38
N GLN A 84 14.03 14.56 0.44
CA GLN A 84 15.42 14.43 0.83
C GLN A 84 15.48 14.49 2.36
N VAL A 85 16.14 13.51 2.96
CA VAL A 85 16.21 13.37 4.41
C VAL A 85 17.67 13.48 4.86
N ASN A 86 17.92 14.30 5.90
CA ASN A 86 19.22 14.49 6.49
C ASN A 86 19.13 14.46 8.03
N GLY A 87 20.15 13.92 8.69
CA GLY A 87 20.23 13.86 10.17
C GLY A 87 19.23 12.89 10.82
N ARG A 88 18.44 12.16 10.03
CA ARG A 88 17.44 11.19 10.50
C ARG A 88 17.38 9.99 9.55
N SER A 89 16.94 8.84 10.06
CA SER A 89 16.75 7.65 9.21
C SER A 89 15.58 7.85 8.23
N PRO A 90 15.75 7.60 6.92
CA PRO A 90 14.62 7.58 5.97
C PRO A 90 13.51 6.60 6.35
N HIS A 91 13.85 5.49 7.02
CA HIS A 91 12.86 4.53 7.55
C HIS A 91 11.96 5.16 8.60
N ASP A 92 12.51 5.98 9.50
CA ASP A 92 11.72 6.61 10.56
C ASP A 92 10.81 7.70 10.00
N VAL A 93 11.31 8.49 9.04
CA VAL A 93 10.49 9.48 8.32
C VAL A 93 9.37 8.78 7.54
N ALA A 94 9.67 7.69 6.83
CA ALA A 94 8.66 6.94 6.11
C ALA A 94 7.60 6.31 7.03
N ARG A 95 8.00 5.84 8.21
CA ARG A 95 7.06 5.30 9.21
C ARG A 95 6.14 6.38 9.75
N GLU A 96 6.68 7.57 10.06
CA GLU A 96 5.90 8.71 10.51
C GLU A 96 4.88 9.14 9.46
N LEU A 97 5.28 9.24 8.19
CA LEU A 97 4.38 9.55 7.07
C LEU A 97 3.31 8.48 6.86
N ALA A 98 3.64 7.20 7.05
CA ALA A 98 2.69 6.10 6.90
C ALA A 98 1.58 6.09 7.98
N MET A 99 1.73 6.84 9.04
CA MET A 99 0.69 7.03 10.07
C MET A 99 -0.33 8.11 9.71
N ARG A 100 -0.09 8.90 8.66
CA ARG A 100 -0.99 9.97 8.22
C ARG A 100 -2.13 9.39 7.39
N ASP A 101 -3.34 9.87 7.62
CA ASP A 101 -4.54 9.42 6.91
C ASP A 101 -4.68 10.01 5.50
N ASP A 102 -4.00 11.13 5.24
CA ASP A 102 -4.03 11.82 3.94
C ASP A 102 -3.06 11.24 2.90
N VAL A 103 -2.19 10.29 3.29
CA VAL A 103 -1.20 9.65 2.42
C VAL A 103 -1.75 8.36 1.84
N LEU A 104 -1.76 8.25 0.51
CA LEU A 104 -2.20 7.02 -0.17
C LEU A 104 -1.16 5.90 -0.10
N SER A 105 0.12 6.24 -0.22
CA SER A 105 1.20 5.28 -0.09
C SER A 105 2.54 5.96 0.23
N VAL A 106 3.40 5.24 0.96
CA VAL A 106 4.76 5.67 1.28
C VAL A 106 5.74 4.61 0.81
N HIS A 107 6.82 5.03 0.18
CA HIS A 107 7.86 4.17 -0.35
C HIS A 107 9.23 4.65 0.07
N LEU A 108 10.13 3.70 0.33
CA LEU A 108 11.55 3.97 0.35
C LEU A 108 12.11 3.75 -1.05
N THR A 109 12.89 4.70 -1.52
CA THR A 109 13.50 4.69 -2.85
C THR A 109 15.02 4.84 -2.75
N SER A 110 15.74 4.42 -3.78
CA SER A 110 17.17 4.70 -3.91
C SER A 110 17.36 6.05 -4.62
N GLY A 111 18.42 6.78 -4.28
CA GLY A 111 18.79 8.03 -4.90
C GLY A 111 18.62 9.25 -3.99
N ARG A 112 18.55 10.44 -4.59
CA ARG A 112 18.54 11.73 -3.88
C ARG A 112 17.36 11.88 -2.91
N TYR A 113 16.20 11.38 -3.26
CA TYR A 113 14.97 11.45 -2.46
C TYR A 113 14.61 10.08 -1.92
N PRO A 114 15.16 9.69 -0.76
CA PRO A 114 14.99 8.33 -0.23
C PRO A 114 13.58 7.99 0.25
N VAL A 115 12.71 8.98 0.43
CA VAL A 115 11.30 8.77 0.79
C VAL A 115 10.41 9.37 -0.29
N SER A 116 9.37 8.65 -0.68
CA SER A 116 8.40 9.07 -1.69
C SER A 116 6.99 8.72 -1.25
N CYS A 117 6.08 9.69 -1.30
CA CYS A 117 4.68 9.54 -0.93
C CYS A 117 3.76 9.85 -2.10
N LEU A 118 2.66 9.13 -2.22
CA LEU A 118 1.59 9.43 -3.15
C LEU A 118 0.42 10.04 -2.39
N TYR A 119 -0.13 11.11 -2.93
CA TYR A 119 -1.29 11.82 -2.41
C TYR A 119 -2.35 12.02 -3.48
N ALA A 120 -3.60 12.20 -3.03
CA ALA A 120 -4.68 12.73 -3.87
C ALA A 120 -5.15 14.08 -3.31
N PHE A 121 -5.37 15.06 -4.19
CA PHE A 121 -5.73 16.43 -3.81
C PHE A 121 -6.98 16.90 -4.56
N ALA A 122 -7.82 17.68 -3.90
CA ALA A 122 -8.95 18.35 -4.52
C ALA A 122 -8.52 19.61 -5.30
N SER A 123 -7.45 20.27 -4.85
CA SER A 123 -6.93 21.50 -5.47
C SER A 123 -5.40 21.60 -5.42
N ALA A 124 -4.85 22.48 -6.25
CA ALA A 124 -3.41 22.80 -6.21
C ALA A 124 -3.01 23.50 -4.89
N ARG A 125 -3.95 24.20 -4.25
CA ARG A 125 -3.72 24.79 -2.94
C ARG A 125 -3.44 23.71 -1.89
N ASP A 126 -4.29 22.69 -1.82
CA ASP A 126 -4.14 21.57 -0.87
C ASP A 126 -2.80 20.85 -1.07
N MET A 127 -2.38 20.70 -2.33
CA MET A 127 -1.08 20.11 -2.67
C MET A 127 0.09 20.95 -2.13
N ILE A 128 0.03 22.28 -2.29
CA ILE A 128 1.07 23.19 -1.80
C ILE A 128 1.10 23.18 -0.27
N GLU A 129 -0.07 23.20 0.38
CA GLU A 129 -0.20 23.13 1.82
C GLU A 129 0.39 21.84 2.37
N ALA A 130 0.02 20.69 1.80
CA ALA A 130 0.57 19.38 2.20
C ALA A 130 2.10 19.32 2.03
N ALA A 131 2.65 19.83 0.94
CA ALA A 131 4.09 19.88 0.74
C ALA A 131 4.80 20.74 1.79
N ARG A 132 4.21 21.86 2.19
CA ARG A 132 4.72 22.73 3.27
C ARG A 132 4.64 22.04 4.62
N ASP A 133 3.52 21.38 4.92
CA ASP A 133 3.32 20.67 6.17
C ASP A 133 4.32 19.53 6.33
N VAL A 134 4.60 18.79 5.25
CA VAL A 134 5.61 17.73 5.25
C VAL A 134 7.01 18.33 5.44
N SER A 135 7.32 19.43 4.74
CA SER A 135 8.64 20.07 4.84
C SER A 135 8.92 20.67 6.21
N ALA A 136 7.92 21.31 6.82
CA ALA A 136 8.08 22.01 8.09
C ALA A 136 7.77 21.14 9.32
N GLY A 137 6.88 20.16 9.15
CA GLY A 137 6.36 19.36 10.26
C GLY A 137 7.15 18.08 10.55
N ILE A 138 7.93 17.59 9.59
CA ILE A 138 8.67 16.35 9.75
C ILE A 138 10.16 16.64 9.94
N ALA A 139 10.67 16.33 11.12
CA ALA A 139 12.07 16.54 11.43
C ALA A 139 12.97 15.72 10.48
N GLY A 140 14.07 16.34 10.02
CA GLY A 140 15.04 15.71 9.13
C GLY A 140 14.68 15.78 7.65
N VAL A 141 13.56 16.40 7.27
CA VAL A 141 13.28 16.73 5.86
C VAL A 141 14.08 17.98 5.49
N GLU A 142 14.96 17.84 4.51
CA GLU A 142 15.85 18.89 4.03
C GLU A 142 15.32 19.55 2.76
N ASP A 143 14.76 18.75 1.85
CA ASP A 143 14.22 19.22 0.57
C ASP A 143 12.99 18.41 0.18
N VAL A 144 12.04 19.06 -0.46
CA VAL A 144 10.78 18.49 -0.94
C VAL A 144 10.61 18.77 -2.41
N ASP A 145 10.42 17.72 -3.18
CA ASP A 145 10.10 17.80 -4.60
C ASP A 145 8.69 17.26 -4.85
N VAL A 146 7.91 18.00 -5.64
CA VAL A 146 6.51 17.68 -5.93
C VAL A 146 6.32 17.40 -7.41
N GLU A 147 5.92 16.16 -7.72
CA GLU A 147 5.61 15.73 -9.09
C GLU A 147 4.11 15.56 -9.26
N LEU A 148 3.48 16.38 -10.09
CA LEU A 148 2.09 16.20 -10.47
C LEU A 148 1.95 15.05 -11.47
N LEU A 149 1.09 14.07 -11.19
CA LEU A 149 0.75 12.99 -12.10
C LEU A 149 -0.35 13.45 -13.07
N ASN A 150 0.02 13.93 -14.23
CA ASN A 150 -0.92 14.48 -15.21
C ASN A 150 -1.79 13.40 -15.85
N THR A 151 -1.25 12.20 -16.07
CA THR A 151 -1.97 11.10 -16.73
C THR A 151 -1.51 9.76 -16.19
N VAL A 152 -2.46 8.92 -15.83
CA VAL A 152 -2.22 7.54 -15.44
C VAL A 152 -2.66 6.62 -16.58
N TYR A 153 -1.72 6.10 -17.35
CA TYR A 153 -2.02 5.17 -18.45
C TYR A 153 -2.43 3.77 -17.98
N ARG A 154 -1.93 3.35 -16.83
CA ARG A 154 -2.26 2.04 -16.25
C ARG A 154 -2.10 2.08 -14.74
N TYR A 155 -3.12 1.61 -14.04
CA TYR A 155 -3.08 1.37 -12.60
C TYR A 155 -3.58 -0.05 -12.33
N ARG A 156 -2.79 -0.85 -11.61
CA ARG A 156 -3.15 -2.22 -11.22
C ARG A 156 -3.04 -2.38 -9.71
N PRO A 157 -4.08 -2.02 -8.95
CA PRO A 157 -4.05 -2.12 -7.49
C PRO A 157 -4.04 -3.55 -6.96
N ALA A 158 -4.32 -4.54 -7.83
CA ALA A 158 -4.40 -5.95 -7.44
C ALA A 158 -3.04 -6.61 -7.12
N ILE A 159 -1.93 -5.90 -7.28
CA ILE A 159 -0.59 -6.38 -6.97
C ILE A 159 0.14 -5.27 -6.21
N GLY A 160 0.34 -5.47 -4.93
CA GLY A 160 1.04 -4.50 -4.07
C GLY A 160 1.17 -5.02 -2.64
N PRO A 161 1.90 -4.31 -1.79
CA PRO A 161 1.95 -4.63 -0.37
C PRO A 161 0.56 -4.53 0.25
N ILE A 162 0.21 -5.49 1.09
CA ILE A 162 -1.03 -5.43 1.87
C ILE A 162 -0.72 -4.63 3.13
N ALA A 163 -1.24 -3.39 3.20
CA ALA A 163 -1.10 -2.56 4.37
C ALA A 163 -1.90 -3.13 5.56
N GLY A 164 -1.38 -3.02 6.77
CA GLY A 164 -2.08 -3.37 8.00
C GLY A 164 -1.61 -4.63 8.72
N HIS A 165 -0.67 -5.40 8.19
CA HIS A 165 -0.06 -6.53 8.90
C HIS A 165 1.20 -6.16 9.70
N GLY A 166 1.39 -4.90 10.04
CA GLY A 166 2.51 -4.39 10.84
C GLY A 166 2.11 -3.32 11.85
N ARG A 167 0.81 -3.08 12.05
CA ARG A 167 0.33 -2.05 13.00
C ARG A 167 0.12 -2.55 14.43
N GLU A 168 0.35 -3.83 14.72
CA GLU A 168 0.12 -4.42 16.05
C GLU A 168 1.40 -4.78 16.83
N GLU A 169 2.55 -4.23 16.49
CA GLU A 169 3.73 -4.37 17.33
C GLU A 169 4.41 -3.00 17.47
N ALA A 170 3.86 -2.15 18.32
CA ALA A 170 4.53 -1.05 19.01
C ALA A 170 4.14 -1.06 20.47
#